data_b128210097f3524a904c2345b8d8d901
#
_entry.id   b128210097f3524a904c2345b8d8d901
#
_cell.length_a   1.000
_cell.length_b   1.000
_cell.length_c   1.000
_cell.angle_alpha   90.00
_cell.angle_beta   90.00
_cell.angle_gamma   90.00
#
_symmetry.space_group_name_H-M   'P 1'
#
loop_
_entity.id
_entity.type
_entity.pdbx_description
1 polymer ?
#
loop_
_entity_poly.entity_id
_entity_poly.type
_entity_poly.pdbx_seq_one_letter_code
_entity_poly.pdbx_strand_id
1 'polypeptide(L)'
;MSPAQHKKLGELLIEARLINESQLKAALSNQRSYGGRLGSVLVKMGFLKDIDMLKFLSKQLNLQMVDLHKIVVGPNIIDLIPADVAEKYNILPLAIKVISGKPLLYIAMSDPTNLAAIDTIQFTAGYKIQPVLALDSSLIDFINFYYKGKEIPKQTIDIPVTQRDEELSAELQRTDTHDIPLEADPQQQRPEPKEDKLLPFIKALIALLIKKGIFTAEEFKESLTNEYKNKP
;
A
#
# COMPACT_ATOMS: atom_id res chain seq x y z
N MET A 1 18.38 -21.32 -17.47
CA MET A 1 18.00 -19.93 -17.22
C MET A 1 18.22 -19.68 -15.72
N SER A 2 19.23 -18.92 -15.37
CA SER A 2 19.53 -18.58 -13.98
C SER A 2 18.38 -17.79 -13.36
N PRO A 3 18.00 -18.03 -12.09
CA PRO A 3 17.00 -17.22 -11.41
C PRO A 3 17.53 -15.78 -11.37
N ALA A 4 16.80 -14.85 -11.93
CA ALA A 4 17.12 -13.42 -11.85
C ALA A 4 17.19 -13.06 -10.36
N GLN A 5 18.42 -12.93 -9.84
CA GLN A 5 18.66 -12.42 -8.49
C GLN A 5 18.05 -11.02 -8.46
N HIS A 6 16.98 -10.86 -7.68
CA HIS A 6 16.38 -9.54 -7.44
C HIS A 6 17.40 -8.72 -6.67
N LYS A 7 18.16 -7.90 -7.39
CA LYS A 7 19.14 -6.99 -6.80
C LYS A 7 18.43 -6.02 -5.85
N LYS A 8 19.01 -5.80 -4.69
CA LYS A 8 18.48 -4.85 -3.72
C LYS A 8 18.65 -3.41 -4.24
N LEU A 9 17.77 -2.52 -3.84
CA LEU A 9 17.80 -1.09 -4.23
C LEU A 9 19.20 -0.47 -4.10
N GLY A 10 19.90 -0.72 -2.99
CA GLY A 10 21.25 -0.18 -2.78
C GLY A 10 22.27 -0.62 -3.81
N GLU A 11 22.22 -1.89 -4.24
CA GLU A 11 23.11 -2.45 -5.26
C GLU A 11 22.84 -1.81 -6.63
N LEU A 12 21.56 -1.65 -6.97
CA LEU A 12 21.16 -1.00 -8.21
C LEU A 12 21.64 0.46 -8.28
N LEU A 13 21.56 1.19 -7.16
CA LEU A 13 22.00 2.59 -7.09
C LEU A 13 23.53 2.72 -7.22
N ILE A 14 24.31 1.78 -6.67
CA ILE A 14 25.78 1.73 -6.85
C ILE A 14 26.13 1.44 -8.30
N GLU A 15 25.51 0.43 -8.93
CA GLU A 15 25.76 0.10 -10.34
C GLU A 15 25.45 1.28 -11.27
N ALA A 16 24.42 2.03 -10.96
CA ALA A 16 24.06 3.25 -11.68
C ALA A 16 24.97 4.46 -11.36
N ARG A 17 25.92 4.31 -10.44
CA ARG A 17 26.82 5.38 -9.96
C ARG A 17 26.09 6.59 -9.37
N LEU A 18 24.88 6.37 -8.86
CA LEU A 18 24.11 7.40 -8.18
C LEU A 18 24.57 7.59 -6.73
N ILE A 19 25.07 6.52 -6.12
CA ILE A 19 25.74 6.53 -4.82
C ILE A 19 27.01 5.65 -4.87
N ASN A 20 27.89 5.82 -3.91
CA ASN A 20 29.06 4.94 -3.72
C ASN A 20 28.84 3.99 -2.52
N GLU A 21 29.74 3.02 -2.38
CA GLU A 21 29.67 2.02 -1.29
C GLU A 21 29.70 2.66 0.11
N SER A 22 30.51 3.72 0.29
CA SER A 22 30.60 4.42 1.57
C SER A 22 29.28 5.09 1.95
N GLN A 23 28.61 5.71 0.97
CA GLN A 23 27.30 6.33 1.14
C GLN A 23 26.23 5.27 1.45
N LEU A 24 26.23 4.13 0.75
CA LEU A 24 25.31 3.03 1.04
C LEU A 24 25.53 2.50 2.46
N LYS A 25 26.81 2.27 2.86
CA LYS A 25 27.13 1.79 4.20
C LYS A 25 26.68 2.77 5.29
N ALA A 26 26.88 4.06 5.09
CA ALA A 26 26.41 5.11 5.99
C ALA A 26 24.88 5.12 6.10
N ALA A 27 24.18 5.03 4.97
CA ALA A 27 22.71 5.01 4.94
C ALA A 27 22.14 3.75 5.61
N LEU A 28 22.75 2.58 5.39
CA LEU A 28 22.35 1.33 6.06
C LEU A 28 22.60 1.38 7.56
N SER A 29 23.70 1.99 8.00
CA SER A 29 23.96 2.21 9.42
C SER A 29 22.92 3.12 10.06
N ASN A 30 22.59 4.23 9.40
CA ASN A 30 21.54 5.16 9.84
C ASN A 30 20.16 4.45 9.90
N GLN A 31 19.82 3.67 8.88
CA GLN A 31 18.60 2.88 8.84
C GLN A 31 18.49 1.89 10.01
N ARG A 32 19.60 1.23 10.38
CA ARG A 32 19.62 0.31 11.53
C ARG A 32 19.39 1.03 12.86
N SER A 33 19.92 2.24 12.99
CA SER A 33 19.85 3.01 14.25
C SER A 33 18.51 3.72 14.43
N TYR A 34 17.93 4.26 13.35
CA TYR A 34 16.76 5.14 13.40
C TYR A 34 15.54 4.59 12.64
N GLY A 35 15.70 3.45 11.97
CA GLY A 35 14.65 2.89 11.12
C GLY A 35 14.46 3.62 9.80
N GLY A 36 13.33 3.35 9.14
CA GLY A 36 12.96 3.98 7.89
C GLY A 36 13.35 3.19 6.63
N ARG A 37 12.97 3.70 5.47
CA ARG A 37 13.28 3.10 4.16
C ARG A 37 14.63 3.60 3.66
N LEU A 38 15.42 2.73 3.02
CA LEU A 38 16.75 3.07 2.53
C LEU A 38 16.73 4.30 1.60
N GLY A 39 15.76 4.37 0.68
CA GLY A 39 15.60 5.50 -0.22
C GLY A 39 15.40 6.82 0.51
N SER A 40 14.47 6.85 1.48
CA SER A 40 14.22 8.05 2.30
C SER A 40 15.45 8.45 3.12
N VAL A 41 16.22 7.48 3.62
CA VAL A 41 17.45 7.76 4.36
C VAL A 41 18.52 8.38 3.45
N LEU A 42 18.72 7.84 2.24
CA LEU A 42 19.67 8.39 1.26
C LEU A 42 19.32 9.84 0.89
N VAL A 43 18.03 10.13 0.69
CA VAL A 43 17.55 11.49 0.39
C VAL A 43 17.76 12.42 1.59
N LYS A 44 17.37 12.01 2.79
CA LYS A 44 17.56 12.80 4.02
C LYS A 44 19.03 13.09 4.33
N MET A 45 19.93 12.16 4.03
CA MET A 45 21.38 12.35 4.17
C MET A 45 21.98 13.20 3.03
N GLY A 46 21.18 13.61 2.05
CA GLY A 46 21.64 14.43 0.91
C GLY A 46 22.53 13.67 -0.08
N PHE A 47 22.57 12.34 -0.01
CA PHE A 47 23.37 11.53 -0.95
C PHE A 47 22.71 11.38 -2.31
N LEU A 48 21.38 11.56 -2.39
CA LEU A 48 20.60 11.42 -3.59
C LEU A 48 19.37 12.36 -3.52
N LYS A 49 18.99 12.94 -4.64
CA LYS A 49 17.72 13.67 -4.74
C LYS A 49 16.58 12.68 -4.97
N ASP A 50 15.43 12.92 -4.34
CA ASP A 50 14.23 12.08 -4.47
C ASP A 50 13.81 11.90 -5.94
N ILE A 51 13.86 12.97 -6.71
CA ILE A 51 13.52 12.94 -8.13
C ILE A 51 14.52 12.11 -8.98
N ASP A 52 15.81 12.10 -8.63
CA ASP A 52 16.81 11.33 -9.37
C ASP A 52 16.65 9.84 -9.10
N MET A 53 16.29 9.48 -7.87
CA MET A 53 15.95 8.12 -7.50
C MET A 53 14.69 7.65 -8.24
N LEU A 54 13.65 8.47 -8.29
CA LEU A 54 12.41 8.17 -8.99
C LEU A 54 12.65 7.88 -10.48
N LYS A 55 13.39 8.77 -11.16
CA LYS A 55 13.78 8.63 -12.58
C LYS A 55 14.58 7.34 -12.81
N PHE A 56 15.52 7.05 -11.91
CA PHE A 56 16.33 5.86 -12.01
C PHE A 56 15.48 4.60 -11.91
N LEU A 57 14.61 4.51 -10.90
CA LEU A 57 13.73 3.36 -10.69
C LEU A 57 12.75 3.18 -11.84
N SER A 58 12.17 4.26 -12.36
CA SER A 58 11.28 4.21 -13.53
C SER A 58 11.96 3.56 -14.74
N LYS A 59 13.19 4.00 -15.03
CA LYS A 59 13.99 3.45 -16.13
C LYS A 59 14.39 2.00 -15.90
N GLN A 60 14.88 1.70 -14.69
CA GLN A 60 15.43 0.38 -14.35
C GLN A 60 14.36 -0.71 -14.31
N LEU A 61 13.18 -0.37 -13.83
CA LEU A 61 12.08 -1.31 -13.61
C LEU A 61 11.01 -1.21 -14.72
N ASN A 62 11.17 -0.29 -15.67
CA ASN A 62 10.19 0.01 -16.71
C ASN A 62 8.79 0.29 -16.13
N LEU A 63 8.75 1.00 -14.99
CA LEU A 63 7.52 1.43 -14.33
C LEU A 63 7.22 2.88 -14.66
N GLN A 64 5.92 3.17 -14.77
CA GLN A 64 5.43 4.52 -14.99
C GLN A 64 5.51 5.33 -13.70
N MET A 65 5.73 6.63 -13.85
CA MET A 65 5.71 7.60 -12.76
C MET A 65 4.37 8.32 -12.73
N VAL A 66 3.91 8.69 -11.55
CA VAL A 66 2.69 9.48 -11.38
C VAL A 66 2.96 10.71 -10.52
N ASP A 67 2.32 11.80 -10.89
CA ASP A 67 2.24 13.01 -10.09
C ASP A 67 0.95 12.96 -9.27
N LEU A 68 1.08 12.77 -7.96
CA LEU A 68 -0.07 12.64 -7.07
C LEU A 68 -0.91 13.91 -7.00
N HIS A 69 -0.35 15.09 -7.32
CA HIS A 69 -1.11 16.35 -7.39
C HIS A 69 -2.11 16.38 -8.55
N LYS A 70 -1.91 15.52 -9.54
CA LYS A 70 -2.79 15.40 -10.71
C LYS A 70 -3.85 14.29 -10.56
N ILE A 71 -3.88 13.59 -9.42
CA ILE A 71 -4.77 12.43 -9.22
C ILE A 71 -5.65 12.68 -8.00
N VAL A 72 -6.96 12.55 -8.18
CA VAL A 72 -7.93 12.58 -7.09
C VAL A 72 -8.39 11.15 -6.83
N VAL A 73 -8.20 10.68 -5.60
CA VAL A 73 -8.57 9.32 -5.21
C VAL A 73 -9.88 9.33 -4.47
N GLY A 74 -10.82 8.49 -4.91
CA GLY A 74 -12.11 8.34 -4.24
C GLY A 74 -12.00 7.59 -2.90
N PRO A 75 -12.90 7.86 -1.94
CA PRO A 75 -12.87 7.23 -0.61
C PRO A 75 -12.96 5.71 -0.67
N ASN A 76 -13.74 5.15 -1.58
CA ASN A 76 -13.88 3.72 -1.81
C ASN A 76 -12.56 3.02 -2.19
N ILE A 77 -11.63 3.75 -2.81
CA ILE A 77 -10.29 3.24 -3.17
C ILE A 77 -9.36 3.35 -1.97
N ILE A 78 -9.44 4.47 -1.23
CA ILE A 78 -8.64 4.69 -0.02
C ILE A 78 -8.95 3.62 1.03
N ASP A 79 -10.22 3.27 1.21
CA ASP A 79 -10.70 2.30 2.21
C ASP A 79 -10.23 0.85 1.92
N LEU A 80 -9.71 0.55 0.72
CA LEU A 80 -9.13 -0.75 0.39
C LEU A 80 -7.84 -1.05 1.17
N ILE A 81 -7.15 -0.02 1.62
CA ILE A 81 -5.88 -0.14 2.34
C ILE A 81 -5.99 0.56 3.69
N PRO A 82 -5.83 -0.14 4.82
CA PRO A 82 -5.80 0.49 6.14
C PRO A 82 -4.66 1.50 6.28
N ALA A 83 -4.87 2.53 7.10
CA ALA A 83 -3.91 3.63 7.30
C ALA A 83 -2.53 3.15 7.79
N ASP A 84 -2.50 2.18 8.70
CA ASP A 84 -1.26 1.60 9.23
C ASP A 84 -0.43 0.89 8.15
N VAL A 85 -1.08 0.20 7.22
CA VAL A 85 -0.44 -0.44 6.07
C VAL A 85 0.08 0.61 5.09
N ALA A 86 -0.74 1.63 4.78
CA ALA A 86 -0.35 2.73 3.91
C ALA A 86 0.88 3.48 4.44
N GLU A 87 0.90 3.79 5.74
CA GLU A 87 2.02 4.47 6.39
C GLU A 87 3.26 3.58 6.48
N LYS A 88 3.10 2.33 6.90
CA LYS A 88 4.21 1.38 7.05
C LYS A 88 4.99 1.19 5.75
N TYR A 89 4.28 1.05 4.64
CA TYR A 89 4.91 0.79 3.34
C TYR A 89 5.06 2.05 2.48
N ASN A 90 4.55 3.20 2.93
CA ASN A 90 4.51 4.47 2.20
C ASN A 90 3.91 4.30 0.80
N ILE A 91 2.67 3.89 0.78
CA ILE A 91 1.92 3.60 -0.43
C ILE A 91 0.57 4.31 -0.43
N LEU A 92 0.06 4.61 -1.62
CA LEU A 92 -1.26 5.18 -1.80
C LEU A 92 -2.01 4.40 -2.89
N PRO A 93 -3.20 3.81 -2.60
CA PRO A 93 -4.03 3.24 -3.63
C PRO A 93 -4.58 4.37 -4.52
N LEU A 94 -4.63 4.15 -5.83
CA LEU A 94 -5.03 5.20 -6.79
C LEU A 94 -6.35 4.87 -7.49
N ALA A 95 -6.44 3.71 -8.10
CA ALA A 95 -7.60 3.29 -8.88
C ALA A 95 -7.60 1.78 -9.11
N ILE A 96 -8.79 1.21 -9.39
CA ILE A 96 -8.92 -0.13 -9.93
C ILE A 96 -9.19 -0.01 -11.43
N LYS A 97 -8.44 -0.75 -12.25
CA LYS A 97 -8.65 -0.86 -13.69
C LYS A 97 -8.82 -2.32 -14.10
N VAL A 98 -9.71 -2.57 -15.01
CA VAL A 98 -9.90 -3.92 -15.57
C VAL A 98 -9.04 -4.05 -16.83
N ILE A 99 -8.00 -4.88 -16.76
CA ILE A 99 -7.10 -5.17 -17.88
C ILE A 99 -7.26 -6.62 -18.28
N SER A 100 -7.68 -6.86 -19.52
CA SER A 100 -7.95 -8.21 -20.02
C SER A 100 -8.92 -9.02 -19.15
N GLY A 101 -9.97 -8.34 -18.65
CA GLY A 101 -11.00 -8.94 -17.80
C GLY A 101 -10.58 -9.18 -16.34
N LYS A 102 -9.40 -8.70 -15.92
CA LYS A 102 -8.90 -8.86 -14.55
C LYS A 102 -8.77 -7.51 -13.86
N PRO A 103 -9.35 -7.34 -12.68
CA PRO A 103 -9.20 -6.11 -11.92
C PRO A 103 -7.77 -6.02 -11.36
N LEU A 104 -7.13 -4.88 -11.56
CA LEU A 104 -5.81 -4.53 -11.03
C LEU A 104 -5.94 -3.27 -10.19
N LEU A 105 -5.41 -3.29 -8.97
CA LEU A 105 -5.32 -2.11 -8.14
C LEU A 105 -4.00 -1.39 -8.41
N TYR A 106 -4.08 -0.19 -8.94
CA TYR A 106 -2.92 0.69 -9.12
C TYR A 106 -2.54 1.31 -7.78
N ILE A 107 -1.28 1.13 -7.39
CA ILE A 107 -0.75 1.65 -6.13
C ILE A 107 0.51 2.49 -6.40
N ALA A 108 0.47 3.73 -5.95
CA ALA A 108 1.65 4.58 -5.91
C ALA A 108 2.57 4.15 -4.77
N MET A 109 3.86 3.98 -5.07
CA MET A 109 4.88 3.62 -4.09
C MET A 109 6.26 4.14 -4.51
N SER A 110 7.14 4.34 -3.53
CA SER A 110 8.50 4.83 -3.79
C SER A 110 9.52 3.69 -3.97
N ASP A 111 9.22 2.48 -3.50
CA ASP A 111 10.11 1.31 -3.61
C ASP A 111 9.35 0.05 -4.05
N PRO A 112 9.17 -0.14 -5.36
CA PRO A 112 8.52 -1.34 -5.91
C PRO A 112 9.41 -2.59 -5.90
N THR A 113 10.64 -2.49 -5.41
CA THR A 113 11.52 -3.67 -5.23
C THR A 113 11.21 -4.45 -3.95
N ASN A 114 10.42 -3.87 -3.06
CA ASN A 114 9.97 -4.50 -1.83
C ASN A 114 8.80 -5.47 -2.09
N LEU A 115 9.12 -6.66 -2.56
CA LEU A 115 8.13 -7.69 -2.86
C LEU A 115 7.28 -8.09 -1.65
N ALA A 116 7.87 -8.12 -0.45
CA ALA A 116 7.14 -8.44 0.77
C ALA A 116 6.05 -7.39 1.08
N ALA A 117 6.30 -6.12 0.76
CA ALA A 117 5.28 -5.07 0.83
C ALA A 117 4.16 -5.34 -0.19
N ILE A 118 4.50 -5.60 -1.45
CA ILE A 118 3.53 -5.88 -2.51
C ILE A 118 2.65 -7.07 -2.15
N ASP A 119 3.23 -8.16 -1.66
CA ASP A 119 2.48 -9.36 -1.25
C ASP A 119 1.52 -9.05 -0.08
N THR A 120 1.98 -8.29 0.92
CA THR A 120 1.13 -7.87 2.04
C THR A 120 -0.02 -7.00 1.57
N ILE A 121 0.25 -6.02 0.69
CA ILE A 121 -0.77 -5.11 0.15
C ILE A 121 -1.77 -5.88 -0.70
N GLN A 122 -1.30 -6.80 -1.55
CA GLN A 122 -2.15 -7.65 -2.38
C GLN A 122 -3.09 -8.51 -1.53
N PHE A 123 -2.56 -9.07 -0.45
CA PHE A 123 -3.36 -9.85 0.50
C PHE A 123 -4.41 -8.99 1.21
N THR A 124 -4.02 -7.77 1.64
CA THR A 124 -4.90 -6.85 2.35
C THR A 124 -6.02 -6.31 1.46
N ALA A 125 -5.68 -5.87 0.24
CA ALA A 125 -6.64 -5.29 -0.69
C ALA A 125 -7.52 -6.33 -1.41
N GLY A 126 -7.06 -7.59 -1.53
CA GLY A 126 -7.75 -8.63 -2.28
C GLY A 126 -7.64 -8.50 -3.81
N TYR A 127 -6.79 -7.60 -4.32
CA TYR A 127 -6.58 -7.36 -5.74
C TYR A 127 -5.14 -7.63 -6.15
N LYS A 128 -4.92 -7.98 -7.41
CA LYS A 128 -3.58 -7.90 -7.98
C LYS A 128 -3.10 -6.46 -8.02
N ILE A 129 -1.84 -6.25 -7.64
CA ILE A 129 -1.25 -4.93 -7.56
C ILE A 129 -0.50 -4.59 -8.83
N GLN A 130 -0.77 -3.40 -9.36
CA GLN A 130 0.03 -2.75 -10.39
C GLN A 130 0.77 -1.58 -9.77
N PRO A 131 2.07 -1.73 -9.46
CA PRO A 131 2.83 -0.65 -8.86
C PRO A 131 3.10 0.46 -9.88
N VAL A 132 3.00 1.70 -9.45
CA VAL A 132 3.46 2.90 -10.15
C VAL A 132 4.33 3.71 -9.22
N LEU A 133 5.27 4.44 -9.78
CA LEU A 133 6.25 5.17 -8.99
C LEU A 133 5.75 6.58 -8.65
N ALA A 134 5.92 6.98 -7.39
CA ALA A 134 5.69 8.33 -6.92
C ALA A 134 6.83 8.78 -6.00
N LEU A 135 7.01 10.10 -5.86
CA LEU A 135 7.98 10.67 -4.93
C LEU A 135 7.66 10.25 -3.49
N ASP A 136 8.69 9.85 -2.74
CA ASP A 136 8.55 9.45 -1.34
C ASP A 136 7.99 10.59 -0.48
N SER A 137 8.43 11.83 -0.73
CA SER A 137 7.91 13.03 -0.08
C SER A 137 6.42 13.26 -0.37
N SER A 138 6.02 13.20 -1.65
CA SER A 138 4.62 13.35 -2.03
C SER A 138 3.74 12.25 -1.43
N LEU A 139 4.20 11.00 -1.40
CA LEU A 139 3.45 9.91 -0.76
C LEU A 139 3.16 10.20 0.70
N ILE A 140 4.16 10.69 1.46
CA ILE A 140 3.98 11.05 2.88
C ILE A 140 2.89 12.12 3.03
N ASP A 141 2.91 13.17 2.18
CA ASP A 141 1.96 14.26 2.24
C ASP A 141 0.54 13.80 1.89
N PHE A 142 0.39 13.01 0.81
CA PHE A 142 -0.91 12.51 0.38
C PHE A 142 -1.48 11.43 1.32
N ILE A 143 -0.66 10.56 1.93
CA ILE A 143 -1.11 9.65 2.98
C ILE A 143 -1.63 10.44 4.18
N ASN A 144 -0.91 11.48 4.62
CA ASN A 144 -1.39 12.34 5.70
C ASN A 144 -2.69 13.08 5.33
N PHE A 145 -2.84 13.50 4.08
CA PHE A 145 -4.07 14.14 3.60
C PHE A 145 -5.25 13.16 3.63
N TYR A 146 -5.15 12.02 2.96
CA TYR A 146 -6.27 11.09 2.81
C TYR A 146 -6.64 10.35 4.09
N TYR A 147 -5.67 9.96 4.91
CA TYR A 147 -5.91 9.15 6.11
C TYR A 147 -5.97 9.94 7.40
N LYS A 148 -5.40 11.16 7.44
CA LYS A 148 -5.34 11.99 8.67
C LYS A 148 -5.97 13.35 8.52
N GLY A 149 -6.52 13.69 7.35
CA GLY A 149 -7.17 14.98 7.08
C GLY A 149 -6.24 16.20 7.16
N LYS A 150 -4.92 16.02 6.97
CA LYS A 150 -3.96 17.13 6.94
C LYS A 150 -3.97 17.82 5.58
N GLU A 151 -3.67 19.10 5.56
CA GLU A 151 -3.52 19.85 4.31
C GLU A 151 -2.30 19.37 3.51
N ILE A 152 -2.42 19.35 2.18
CA ILE A 152 -1.29 19.05 1.29
C ILE A 152 -0.42 20.32 1.23
N PRO A 153 0.91 20.20 1.50
CA PRO A 153 1.82 21.32 1.30
C PRO A 153 1.81 21.78 -0.15
N LYS A 154 1.78 23.11 -0.36
CA LYS A 154 1.76 23.72 -1.70
C LYS A 154 3.10 23.61 -2.46
N GLN A 155 3.96 22.66 -2.11
CA GLN A 155 5.22 22.44 -2.84
C GLN A 155 4.94 21.61 -4.09
N THR A 156 4.86 22.28 -5.22
CA THR A 156 4.84 21.62 -6.53
C THR A 156 6.27 21.26 -6.90
N ILE A 157 6.64 20.01 -6.75
CA ILE A 157 7.88 19.48 -7.32
C ILE A 157 7.56 19.15 -8.78
N ASP A 158 8.23 19.81 -9.70
CA ASP A 158 8.05 19.55 -11.12
C ASP A 158 8.64 18.18 -11.47
N ILE A 159 7.76 17.19 -11.58
CA ILE A 159 8.12 15.81 -11.93
C ILE A 159 8.20 15.77 -13.46
N PRO A 160 9.36 15.49 -14.05
CA PRO A 160 9.48 15.35 -15.49
C PRO A 160 8.84 14.02 -15.92
N VAL A 161 7.55 14.05 -16.13
CA VAL A 161 6.74 12.94 -16.63
C VAL A 161 6.90 12.81 -18.14
N THR A 162 6.89 11.58 -18.64
CA THR A 162 6.83 11.29 -20.08
C THR A 162 5.38 11.34 -20.56
N GLN A 163 5.14 11.40 -21.87
CA GLN A 163 3.78 11.30 -22.42
C GLN A 163 3.03 10.07 -21.89
N ARG A 164 3.73 8.93 -21.76
CA ARG A 164 3.17 7.69 -21.21
C ARG A 164 2.74 7.84 -19.75
N ASP A 165 3.45 8.62 -18.96
CA ASP A 165 3.12 8.89 -17.55
C ASP A 165 1.92 9.85 -17.44
N GLU A 166 1.81 10.82 -18.37
CA GLU A 166 0.67 11.73 -18.47
C GLU A 166 -0.60 10.98 -18.91
N GLU A 167 -0.48 10.10 -19.90
CA GLU A 167 -1.59 9.23 -20.34
C GLU A 167 -2.10 8.36 -19.18
N LEU A 168 -1.19 7.73 -18.41
CA LEU A 168 -1.57 6.96 -17.23
C LEU A 168 -2.27 7.82 -16.20
N SER A 169 -1.73 9.00 -15.89
CA SER A 169 -2.33 9.90 -14.91
C SER A 169 -3.73 10.33 -15.33
N ALA A 170 -3.93 10.64 -16.62
CA ALA A 170 -5.24 10.95 -17.18
C ALA A 170 -6.20 9.75 -17.17
N GLU A 171 -5.68 8.55 -17.42
CA GLU A 171 -6.45 7.30 -17.35
C GLU A 171 -6.87 6.97 -15.92
N LEU A 172 -5.98 7.17 -14.94
CA LEU A 172 -6.30 6.93 -13.52
C LEU A 172 -7.34 7.93 -12.99
N GLN A 173 -7.41 9.14 -13.55
CA GLN A 173 -8.47 10.12 -13.23
C GLN A 173 -9.83 9.77 -13.82
N ARG A 174 -9.86 9.09 -14.97
CA ARG A 174 -11.10 8.61 -15.60
C ARG A 174 -11.61 7.36 -14.88
N THR A 175 -11.76 7.43 -13.57
CA THR A 175 -12.46 6.39 -12.81
C THR A 175 -13.96 6.57 -13.05
N ASP A 176 -14.45 5.99 -14.13
CA ASP A 176 -15.87 5.68 -14.24
C ASP A 176 -16.18 4.63 -13.18
N THR A 177 -16.67 5.10 -12.03
CA THR A 177 -17.19 4.26 -10.94
C THR A 177 -18.42 3.43 -11.42
N HIS A 178 -18.77 3.54 -12.70
CA HIS A 178 -19.91 2.84 -13.30
C HIS A 178 -19.57 1.51 -13.96
N ASP A 179 -18.28 1.23 -14.22
CA ASP A 179 -17.85 0.02 -14.93
C ASP A 179 -17.10 -1.00 -14.06
N ILE A 180 -17.13 -0.85 -12.75
CA ILE A 180 -16.82 -1.99 -11.89
C ILE A 180 -18.08 -2.85 -11.94
N PRO A 181 -18.06 -4.05 -12.59
CA PRO A 181 -19.20 -4.95 -12.49
C PRO A 181 -19.39 -5.22 -10.99
N LEU A 182 -20.52 -4.78 -10.44
CA LEU A 182 -20.94 -5.14 -9.08
C LEU A 182 -21.05 -6.68 -8.88
N GLU A 183 -20.86 -7.45 -9.95
CA GLU A 183 -20.80 -8.90 -9.99
C GLU A 183 -19.37 -9.49 -9.94
N ALA A 184 -18.32 -8.68 -9.96
CA ALA A 184 -17.03 -9.14 -9.45
C ALA A 184 -17.13 -9.08 -7.93
N ASP A 185 -17.86 -10.03 -7.36
CA ASP A 185 -17.94 -10.27 -5.93
C ASP A 185 -16.49 -10.29 -5.40
N PRO A 186 -16.08 -9.27 -4.62
CA PRO A 186 -14.74 -9.26 -4.02
C PRO A 186 -14.53 -10.49 -3.13
N GLN A 187 -15.62 -11.23 -2.84
CA GLN A 187 -15.62 -12.45 -2.08
C GLN A 187 -15.10 -13.66 -2.85
N GLN A 188 -15.08 -13.65 -4.21
CA GLN A 188 -14.54 -14.79 -4.98
C GLN A 188 -13.02 -14.77 -5.15
N GLN A 189 -12.31 -13.70 -4.77
CA GLN A 189 -10.85 -13.66 -4.77
C GLN A 189 -10.25 -13.28 -3.41
N ARG A 190 -11.05 -12.96 -2.41
CA ARG A 190 -10.56 -13.15 -1.03
C ARG A 190 -10.29 -14.65 -0.93
N PRO A 191 -9.06 -15.10 -0.54
CA PRO A 191 -8.98 -16.41 0.04
C PRO A 191 -10.07 -16.37 1.11
N GLU A 192 -11.06 -17.27 1.00
CA GLU A 192 -12.13 -17.37 1.99
C GLU A 192 -11.48 -17.13 3.34
N PRO A 193 -11.98 -16.22 4.17
CA PRO A 193 -11.46 -16.11 5.52
C PRO A 193 -11.52 -17.54 5.98
N LYS A 194 -10.34 -18.20 6.11
CA LYS A 194 -10.23 -19.58 6.59
C LYS A 194 -11.12 -19.56 7.77
N GLU A 195 -12.28 -20.23 7.67
CA GLU A 195 -13.36 -20.23 8.65
C GLU A 195 -12.73 -20.11 10.00
N ASP A 196 -12.97 -19.02 10.62
CA ASP A 196 -12.15 -18.47 11.69
C ASP A 196 -11.80 -19.63 12.59
N LYS A 197 -10.55 -20.12 12.59
CA LYS A 197 -10.16 -21.23 13.45
C LYS A 197 -10.44 -20.88 14.91
N LEU A 198 -10.70 -19.60 15.16
CA LEU A 198 -11.21 -19.06 16.41
C LEU A 198 -12.69 -19.38 16.63
N LEU A 199 -13.53 -19.43 15.59
CA LEU A 199 -14.99 -19.63 15.75
C LEU A 199 -15.34 -20.95 16.45
N PRO A 200 -14.72 -22.10 16.07
CA PRO A 200 -14.91 -23.36 16.84
C PRO A 200 -14.37 -23.26 18.26
N PHE A 201 -13.25 -22.55 18.47
CA PHE A 201 -12.66 -22.33 19.80
C PHE A 201 -13.56 -21.45 20.66
N ILE A 202 -14.09 -20.36 20.12
CA ILE A 202 -15.04 -19.46 20.81
C ILE A 202 -16.32 -20.22 21.15
N LYS A 203 -16.88 -20.98 20.21
CA LYS A 203 -18.06 -21.82 20.46
C LYS A 203 -17.81 -22.88 21.57
N ALA A 204 -16.64 -23.52 21.54
CA ALA A 204 -16.25 -24.48 22.56
C ALA A 204 -16.04 -23.82 23.93
N LEU A 205 -15.45 -22.65 23.98
CA LEU A 205 -15.23 -21.86 25.19
C LEU A 205 -16.58 -21.44 25.82
N ILE A 206 -17.49 -20.90 25.01
CA ILE A 206 -18.85 -20.52 25.45
C ILE A 206 -19.60 -21.74 26.01
N ALA A 207 -19.57 -22.87 25.29
CA ALA A 207 -20.21 -24.11 25.74
C ALA A 207 -19.62 -24.61 27.07
N LEU A 208 -18.31 -24.48 27.27
CA LEU A 208 -17.62 -24.88 28.49
C LEU A 208 -17.96 -23.96 29.67
N LEU A 209 -18.11 -22.66 29.43
CA LEU A 209 -18.49 -21.67 30.44
C LEU A 209 -19.96 -21.87 30.89
N ILE A 210 -20.85 -22.15 29.93
CA ILE A 210 -22.26 -22.53 30.24
C ILE A 210 -22.30 -23.81 31.03
N LYS A 211 -21.52 -24.83 30.62
CA LYS A 211 -21.46 -26.14 31.33
C LYS A 211 -20.91 -26.00 32.75
N LYS A 212 -20.04 -25.05 33.01
CA LYS A 212 -19.50 -24.74 34.34
C LYS A 212 -20.41 -23.83 35.18
N GLY A 213 -21.56 -23.40 34.65
CA GLY A 213 -22.52 -22.57 35.35
C GLY A 213 -22.04 -21.14 35.64
N ILE A 214 -21.08 -20.63 34.84
CA ILE A 214 -20.57 -19.27 35.03
C ILE A 214 -21.56 -18.24 34.49
N PHE A 215 -22.32 -18.57 33.44
CA PHE A 215 -23.47 -17.83 32.92
C PHE A 215 -24.42 -18.78 32.16
N THR A 216 -25.65 -18.34 31.95
CA THR A 216 -26.65 -19.09 31.18
C THR A 216 -26.63 -18.68 29.70
N ALA A 217 -27.19 -19.53 28.83
CA ALA A 217 -27.34 -19.21 27.41
C ALA A 217 -28.22 -17.97 27.17
N GLU A 218 -29.15 -17.68 28.09
CA GLU A 218 -30.04 -16.52 28.02
C GLU A 218 -29.29 -15.24 28.39
N GLU A 219 -28.52 -15.24 29.47
CA GLU A 219 -27.66 -14.10 29.88
C GLU A 219 -26.64 -13.74 28.80
N PHE A 220 -26.08 -14.72 28.10
CA PHE A 220 -25.17 -14.50 26.99
C PHE A 220 -25.86 -13.82 25.80
N LYS A 221 -27.08 -14.25 25.43
CA LYS A 221 -27.90 -13.67 24.39
C LYS A 221 -28.30 -12.22 24.71
N GLU A 222 -28.68 -11.96 25.93
CA GLU A 222 -29.07 -10.65 26.41
C GLU A 222 -27.89 -9.64 26.36
N SER A 223 -26.71 -10.08 26.80
CA SER A 223 -25.47 -9.32 26.74
C SER A 223 -25.09 -8.94 25.30
N LEU A 224 -25.16 -9.90 24.37
CA LEU A 224 -24.92 -9.64 22.95
C LEU A 224 -25.91 -8.61 22.37
N THR A 225 -27.19 -8.74 22.73
CA THR A 225 -28.23 -7.83 22.20
C THR A 225 -28.08 -6.42 22.73
N ASN A 226 -27.60 -6.24 23.96
CA ASN A 226 -27.34 -4.93 24.55
C ASN A 226 -26.09 -4.24 23.98
N GLU A 227 -25.05 -4.99 23.65
CA GLU A 227 -23.85 -4.43 23.00
C GLU A 227 -24.13 -3.94 21.56
N TYR A 228 -25.00 -4.66 20.82
CA TYR A 228 -25.39 -4.23 19.47
C TYR A 228 -26.36 -3.04 19.46
N LYS A 229 -27.12 -2.78 20.53
CA LYS A 229 -28.00 -1.60 20.65
C LYS A 229 -27.30 -0.32 21.09
N ASN A 230 -26.12 -0.41 21.66
CA ASN A 230 -25.36 0.75 22.20
C ASN A 230 -24.17 1.17 21.31
N LYS A 231 -24.09 0.73 20.06
CA LYS A 231 -23.15 1.30 19.07
C LYS A 231 -23.80 2.50 18.41
N PRO A 232 -23.20 3.71 18.57
CA PRO A 232 -23.65 4.95 17.92
C PRO A 232 -23.52 4.84 16.39
#